data_3d064ed51d4205a2c081b37bd673236c
#
_entry.id   3d064ed51d4205a2c081b37bd673236c
#
_cell.length_a   1.000
_cell.length_b   1.000
_cell.length_c   1.000
_cell.angle_alpha   90.00
_cell.angle_beta   90.00
_cell.angle_gamma   90.00
#
_symmetry.space_group_name_H-M   'P 1'
#
loop_
_entity.id
_entity.type
_entity.pdbx_description
1 polymer ?
#
loop_
_entity_poly.entity_id
_entity_poly.type
_entity_poly.pdbx_seq_one_letter_code
_entity_poly.pdbx_strand_id
1 'polypeptide(L)'
;SRGLVGSEMCIRDSTYIILYKNMKHFVNKRDLFEHYPEGMSEIILGAGCFWGVERVFWKLEGVWVTYASYSGGRRANPNYEQVCTGVTGHAETVNVIFDKNVISLNEILKTFWECHDPTQGMRQGNDIGEQYRSAIYCENDEDLQEAQTSKYNYSKVLNQSGFSDITTEIRKNVMCFPAEEYHQQYLAKNPNGYCGIKGTGCAFI
;
A
#
# COMPACT_ATOMS: atom_id res chain seq x y z
N SER A 1 22.26 -18.69 13.01
CA SER A 1 22.31 -17.29 12.53
C SER A 1 22.20 -17.29 11.01
N ARG A 2 21.00 -17.26 10.49
CA ARG A 2 20.60 -16.80 9.16
C ARG A 2 19.26 -16.15 9.44
N GLY A 3 19.21 -14.89 9.40
CA GLY A 3 19.18 -14.01 8.29
C GLY A 3 17.78 -13.46 8.28
N LEU A 4 17.61 -12.24 8.69
CA LEU A 4 16.48 -11.39 8.38
C LEU A 4 16.16 -11.49 6.88
N VAL A 5 15.17 -12.26 6.52
CA VAL A 5 14.49 -12.17 5.23
C VAL A 5 13.19 -11.44 5.53
N GLY A 6 13.18 -10.16 5.30
CA GLY A 6 12.02 -9.30 5.49
C GLY A 6 12.47 -7.88 5.23
N SER A 7 12.23 -7.44 4.04
CA SER A 7 12.25 -6.10 3.47
C SER A 7 13.29 -5.10 4.01
N GLU A 8 14.37 -4.96 3.26
CA GLU A 8 15.18 -3.73 3.25
C GLU A 8 14.38 -2.52 2.71
N MET A 9 13.13 -2.73 2.33
CA MET A 9 12.28 -1.73 1.68
C MET A 9 11.75 -0.69 2.65
N CYS A 10 11.42 -1.09 3.88
CA CYS A 10 11.08 -0.14 4.95
C CYS A 10 12.35 0.14 5.76
N ILE A 11 12.79 1.40 5.84
CA ILE A 11 13.97 1.77 6.62
C ILE A 11 13.65 1.50 8.09
N ARG A 12 14.13 0.36 8.59
CA ARG A 12 14.11 0.01 10.01
C ARG A 12 15.34 0.63 10.70
N ASP A 13 15.34 1.96 10.82
CA ASP A 13 16.28 2.61 11.73
C ASP A 13 15.95 2.14 13.15
N SER A 14 16.98 1.89 13.96
CA SER A 14 16.86 1.48 15.36
C SER A 14 15.94 2.40 16.18
N THR A 15 15.87 3.67 15.83
CA THR A 15 14.97 4.66 16.43
C THR A 15 13.49 4.39 16.11
N TYR A 16 13.17 3.96 14.90
CA TYR A 16 11.81 3.58 14.49
C TYR A 16 11.34 2.30 15.19
N ILE A 17 12.22 1.30 15.29
CA ILE A 17 11.90 0.04 16.00
C ILE A 17 11.52 0.33 17.46
N ILE A 18 12.15 1.31 18.11
CA ILE A 18 11.83 1.68 19.50
C ILE A 18 10.45 2.35 19.60
N LEU A 19 10.10 3.22 18.65
CA LEU A 19 8.81 3.95 18.65
C LEU A 19 7.61 3.04 18.38
N TYR A 20 7.77 2.02 17.55
CA TYR A 20 6.69 1.13 17.12
C TYR A 20 6.76 -0.27 17.74
N LYS A 21 7.69 -0.50 18.67
CA LYS A 21 7.85 -1.78 19.38
C LYS A 21 6.56 -2.14 20.13
N ASN A 22 6.08 -3.36 19.92
CA ASN A 22 4.84 -3.90 20.48
C ASN A 22 3.54 -3.28 19.93
N MET A 23 3.58 -2.53 18.82
CA MET A 23 2.37 -2.04 18.19
C MET A 23 1.58 -3.20 17.59
N LYS A 24 0.32 -3.36 18.02
CA LYS A 24 -0.58 -4.41 17.55
C LYS A 24 -1.54 -3.87 16.49
N HIS A 25 -1.73 -4.64 15.44
CA HIS A 25 -2.81 -4.39 14.48
C HIS A 25 -4.16 -4.37 15.19
N PHE A 26 -4.90 -3.27 15.06
CA PHE A 26 -6.12 -3.06 15.86
C PHE A 26 -7.19 -4.13 15.64
N VAL A 27 -7.29 -4.67 14.40
CA VAL A 27 -8.33 -5.65 14.02
C VAL A 27 -7.94 -7.08 14.43
N ASN A 28 -6.76 -7.56 14.02
CA ASN A 28 -6.38 -8.97 14.21
C ASN A 28 -5.41 -9.21 15.37
N LYS A 29 -4.95 -8.15 16.07
CA LYS A 29 -4.07 -8.16 17.25
C LYS A 29 -2.66 -8.73 17.01
N ARG A 30 -2.26 -8.98 15.76
CA ARG A 30 -0.90 -9.40 15.40
C ARG A 30 0.06 -8.23 15.54
N ASP A 31 1.34 -8.52 15.75
CA ASP A 31 2.38 -7.49 15.76
C ASP A 31 2.55 -6.87 14.37
N LEU A 32 2.63 -5.53 14.29
CA LEU A 32 2.74 -4.82 13.01
C LEU A 32 4.14 -4.89 12.41
N PHE A 33 5.17 -4.91 13.26
CA PHE A 33 6.57 -4.71 12.83
C PHE A 33 7.52 -5.80 13.35
N GLU A 34 7.02 -6.84 14.00
CA GLU A 34 7.81 -7.96 14.48
C GLU A 34 7.94 -9.04 13.40
N HIS A 35 8.69 -10.09 13.71
CA HIS A 35 8.99 -11.17 12.78
C HIS A 35 7.72 -11.82 12.24
N TYR A 36 7.55 -11.73 10.93
CA TYR A 36 6.51 -12.45 10.23
C TYR A 36 6.89 -13.93 10.08
N PRO A 37 5.91 -14.85 10.03
CA PRO A 37 6.18 -16.25 9.72
C PRO A 37 6.99 -16.40 8.43
N GLU A 38 7.73 -17.49 8.31
CA GLU A 38 8.45 -17.82 7.08
C GLU A 38 7.45 -18.00 5.91
N GLY A 39 7.80 -17.53 4.72
CA GLY A 39 6.95 -17.59 3.53
C GLY A 39 6.01 -16.40 3.33
N MET A 40 5.98 -15.43 4.26
CA MET A 40 5.27 -14.19 4.03
C MET A 40 5.97 -13.32 2.97
N SER A 41 5.17 -12.57 2.23
CA SER A 41 5.61 -11.56 1.28
C SER A 41 5.02 -10.21 1.60
N GLU A 42 5.65 -9.17 1.10
CA GLU A 42 5.21 -7.80 1.29
C GLU A 42 5.09 -7.07 -0.05
N ILE A 43 4.02 -6.28 -0.18
CA ILE A 43 3.87 -5.30 -1.26
C ILE A 43 3.34 -3.99 -0.68
N ILE A 44 3.76 -2.86 -1.26
CA ILE A 44 3.34 -1.54 -0.82
C ILE A 44 2.45 -0.92 -1.88
N LEU A 45 1.26 -0.46 -1.50
CA LEU A 45 0.19 -0.04 -2.39
C LEU A 45 -0.33 1.35 -2.03
N GLY A 46 -0.31 2.26 -3.01
CA GLY A 46 -0.94 3.58 -2.94
C GLY A 46 -2.16 3.64 -3.85
N ALA A 47 -3.33 3.98 -3.31
CA ALA A 47 -4.59 4.03 -4.05
C ALA A 47 -5.51 5.15 -3.53
N GLY A 48 -4.94 6.33 -3.23
CA GLY A 48 -5.62 7.44 -2.56
C GLY A 48 -5.41 7.43 -1.06
N CYS A 49 -6.35 8.01 -0.31
CA CYS A 49 -6.27 8.04 1.16
C CYS A 49 -6.11 6.63 1.75
N PHE A 50 -5.01 6.41 2.46
CA PHE A 50 -4.62 5.08 2.99
C PHE A 50 -5.63 4.49 3.99
N TRP A 51 -6.49 5.28 4.64
CA TRP A 51 -7.52 4.75 5.53
C TRP A 51 -8.50 3.80 4.83
N GLY A 52 -8.95 4.20 3.62
CA GLY A 52 -9.83 3.39 2.81
C GLY A 52 -9.10 2.19 2.21
N VAL A 53 -7.89 2.42 1.72
CA VAL A 53 -7.04 1.38 1.13
C VAL A 53 -6.74 0.29 2.15
N GLU A 54 -6.27 0.65 3.35
CA GLU A 54 -5.95 -0.31 4.39
C GLU A 54 -7.16 -1.18 4.77
N ARG A 55 -8.36 -0.56 4.86
CA ARG A 55 -9.61 -1.28 5.14
C ARG A 55 -9.96 -2.32 4.09
N VAL A 56 -9.60 -2.12 2.83
CA VAL A 56 -9.80 -3.11 1.77
C VAL A 56 -8.93 -4.34 2.01
N PHE A 57 -7.64 -4.13 2.26
CA PHE A 57 -6.67 -5.23 2.31
C PHE A 57 -6.70 -6.03 3.61
N TRP A 58 -6.92 -5.43 4.79
CA TRP A 58 -6.98 -6.23 6.03
C TRP A 58 -8.14 -7.23 6.10
N LYS A 59 -9.10 -7.14 5.17
CA LYS A 59 -10.26 -8.04 5.10
C LYS A 59 -10.00 -9.29 4.25
N LEU A 60 -8.92 -9.29 3.47
CA LEU A 60 -8.62 -10.40 2.57
C LEU A 60 -8.09 -11.59 3.37
N GLU A 61 -8.63 -12.77 3.07
CA GLU A 61 -8.06 -14.01 3.57
C GLU A 61 -6.64 -14.18 3.01
N GLY A 62 -5.70 -14.62 3.85
CA GLY A 62 -4.29 -14.72 3.48
C GLY A 62 -3.47 -13.47 3.78
N VAL A 63 -4.08 -12.30 4.01
CA VAL A 63 -3.37 -11.12 4.49
C VAL A 63 -3.08 -11.27 5.98
N TRP A 64 -1.79 -11.24 6.33
CA TRP A 64 -1.31 -11.42 7.71
C TRP A 64 -1.50 -10.15 8.54
N VAL A 65 -0.95 -9.05 8.09
CA VAL A 65 -1.15 -7.70 8.65
C VAL A 65 -1.09 -6.66 7.54
N THR A 66 -1.66 -5.47 7.81
CA THR A 66 -1.47 -4.26 7.02
C THR A 66 -0.97 -3.15 7.92
N TYR A 67 -0.26 -2.18 7.35
CA TYR A 67 0.01 -0.92 8.05
C TYR A 67 0.10 0.25 7.08
N ALA A 68 -0.37 1.42 7.54
CA ALA A 68 -0.28 2.67 6.82
C ALA A 68 1.16 3.20 6.83
N SER A 69 1.61 3.75 5.71
CA SER A 69 2.97 4.25 5.54
C SER A 69 3.05 5.41 4.54
N TYR A 70 4.24 6.03 4.47
CA TYR A 70 4.61 7.03 3.48
C TYR A 70 5.75 6.48 2.63
N SER A 71 5.55 6.34 1.30
CA SER A 71 6.52 5.65 0.44
C SER A 71 6.79 6.37 -0.87
N GLY A 72 7.94 6.08 -1.48
CA GLY A 72 8.29 6.53 -2.82
C GLY A 72 8.84 7.95 -2.92
N GLY A 73 8.83 8.73 -1.86
CA GLY A 73 9.38 10.08 -1.79
C GLY A 73 10.88 10.13 -1.55
N ARG A 74 11.38 11.33 -1.24
CA ARG A 74 12.83 11.59 -1.06
C ARG A 74 13.20 12.02 0.36
N ARG A 75 12.22 12.45 1.16
CA ARG A 75 12.47 12.94 2.51
C ARG A 75 12.51 11.77 3.49
N ALA A 76 13.58 11.65 4.25
CA ALA A 76 13.67 10.68 5.33
C ALA A 76 12.77 11.11 6.51
N ASN A 77 12.16 10.13 7.17
CA ASN A 77 11.33 10.30 8.38
C ASN A 77 10.28 11.44 8.25
N PRO A 78 9.40 11.40 7.22
CA PRO A 78 8.36 12.39 7.09
C PRO A 78 7.29 12.21 8.17
N ASN A 79 6.62 13.29 8.54
CA ASN A 79 5.36 13.23 9.28
C ASN A 79 4.18 13.57 8.36
N TYR A 80 2.95 13.32 8.83
CA TYR A 80 1.73 13.55 8.07
C TYR A 80 1.61 14.96 7.52
N GLU A 81 1.85 15.98 8.35
CA GLU A 81 1.76 17.40 7.94
C GLU A 81 2.69 17.68 6.76
N GLN A 82 3.93 17.16 6.82
CA GLN A 82 4.90 17.33 5.74
C GLN A 82 4.50 16.62 4.45
N VAL A 83 3.91 15.43 4.56
CA VAL A 83 3.40 14.69 3.39
C VAL A 83 2.25 15.47 2.73
N CYS A 84 1.34 16.02 3.52
CA CYS A 84 0.21 16.82 3.02
C CYS A 84 0.64 18.11 2.28
N THR A 85 1.85 18.63 2.55
CA THR A 85 2.36 19.79 1.80
C THR A 85 2.84 19.47 0.38
N GLY A 86 3.01 18.18 0.03
CA GLY A 86 3.55 17.72 -1.24
C GLY A 86 5.08 17.82 -1.37
N VAL A 87 5.79 18.45 -0.42
CA VAL A 87 7.25 18.65 -0.54
C VAL A 87 8.09 17.41 -0.28
N THR A 88 7.51 16.36 0.28
CA THR A 88 8.22 15.13 0.61
C THR A 88 8.36 14.16 -0.57
N GLY A 89 7.45 14.26 -1.55
CA GLY A 89 7.33 13.36 -2.68
C GLY A 89 6.79 11.97 -2.31
N HIS A 90 6.40 11.74 -1.03
CA HIS A 90 5.82 10.47 -0.62
C HIS A 90 4.34 10.36 -1.00
N ALA A 91 3.93 9.13 -1.35
CA ALA A 91 2.54 8.76 -1.39
C ALA A 91 2.08 8.24 -0.01
N GLU A 92 0.79 8.42 0.29
CA GLU A 92 0.09 7.63 1.30
C GLU A 92 -0.01 6.20 0.78
N THR A 93 0.50 5.24 1.53
CA THR A 93 0.59 3.85 1.11
C THR A 93 0.17 2.90 2.22
N VAL A 94 -0.14 1.68 1.83
CA VAL A 94 -0.41 0.56 2.73
C VAL A 94 0.56 -0.56 2.42
N ASN A 95 1.29 -1.00 3.42
CA ASN A 95 2.07 -2.22 3.36
C ASN A 95 1.12 -3.40 3.61
N VAL A 96 1.15 -4.36 2.71
CA VAL A 96 0.33 -5.57 2.77
C VAL A 96 1.25 -6.76 2.91
N ILE A 97 1.25 -7.39 4.07
CA ILE A 97 2.01 -8.61 4.36
C ILE A 97 1.04 -9.79 4.23
N PHE A 98 1.38 -10.76 3.39
CA PHE A 98 0.46 -11.84 3.03
C PHE A 98 1.17 -13.19 2.87
N ASP A 99 0.43 -14.28 3.08
CA ASP A 99 0.88 -15.64 2.88
C ASP A 99 0.65 -16.07 1.43
N LYS A 100 1.73 -16.25 0.66
CA LYS A 100 1.67 -16.68 -0.75
C LYS A 100 1.03 -18.07 -0.95
N ASN A 101 0.93 -18.88 0.10
CA ASN A 101 0.25 -20.17 0.03
C ASN A 101 -1.28 -20.04 0.14
N VAL A 102 -1.79 -18.89 0.60
CA VAL A 102 -3.22 -18.65 0.83
C VAL A 102 -3.78 -17.68 -0.20
N ILE A 103 -3.05 -16.60 -0.50
CA ILE A 103 -3.44 -15.58 -1.47
C ILE A 103 -2.26 -15.23 -2.39
N SER A 104 -2.47 -15.26 -3.69
CA SER A 104 -1.45 -14.90 -4.68
C SER A 104 -1.25 -13.38 -4.78
N LEU A 105 -0.06 -12.95 -5.26
CA LEU A 105 0.16 -11.54 -5.59
C LEU A 105 -0.86 -11.04 -6.63
N ASN A 106 -1.22 -11.88 -7.60
CA ASN A 106 -2.21 -11.52 -8.61
C ASN A 106 -3.59 -11.19 -8.01
N GLU A 107 -4.02 -11.89 -6.95
CA GLU A 107 -5.28 -11.59 -6.24
C GLU A 107 -5.19 -10.29 -5.44
N ILE A 108 -4.04 -9.99 -4.84
CA ILE A 108 -3.76 -8.69 -4.21
C ILE A 108 -3.81 -7.56 -5.26
N LEU A 109 -3.15 -7.75 -6.41
CA LEU A 109 -3.15 -6.78 -7.52
C LEU A 109 -4.53 -6.61 -8.13
N LYS A 110 -5.31 -7.68 -8.28
CA LYS A 110 -6.71 -7.58 -8.70
C LYS A 110 -7.51 -6.67 -7.77
N THR A 111 -7.41 -6.90 -6.46
CA THR A 111 -8.08 -6.08 -5.46
C THR A 111 -7.63 -4.61 -5.54
N PHE A 112 -6.34 -4.38 -5.75
CA PHE A 112 -5.77 -3.04 -5.94
C PHE A 112 -6.36 -2.34 -7.16
N TRP A 113 -6.39 -3.00 -8.34
CA TRP A 113 -6.91 -2.41 -9.56
C TRP A 113 -8.41 -2.11 -9.49
N GLU A 114 -9.17 -2.96 -8.81
CA GLU A 114 -10.64 -2.83 -8.72
C GLU A 114 -11.10 -1.84 -7.65
N CYS A 115 -10.28 -1.54 -6.64
CA CYS A 115 -10.71 -0.72 -5.51
C CYS A 115 -10.61 0.80 -5.76
N HIS A 116 -9.88 1.26 -6.78
CA HIS A 116 -9.69 2.69 -7.06
C HIS A 116 -9.68 2.99 -8.56
N ASP A 117 -9.58 4.25 -8.94
CA ASP A 117 -9.40 4.67 -10.33
C ASP A 117 -7.91 5.01 -10.57
N PRO A 118 -7.15 4.13 -11.24
CA PRO A 118 -5.71 4.32 -11.43
C PRO A 118 -5.35 5.32 -12.55
N THR A 119 -6.33 6.00 -13.16
CA THR A 119 -6.13 6.93 -14.28
C THR A 119 -6.05 8.39 -13.85
N GLN A 120 -6.25 8.70 -12.57
CA GLN A 120 -6.45 10.07 -12.09
C GLN A 120 -5.16 10.89 -11.84
N GLY A 121 -3.99 10.30 -12.01
CA GLY A 121 -2.72 11.00 -11.78
C GLY A 121 -2.49 11.30 -10.30
N MET A 122 -2.22 12.57 -9.98
CA MET A 122 -1.90 13.02 -8.61
C MET A 122 -3.17 13.33 -7.81
N ARG A 123 -4.13 12.40 -7.82
CA ARG A 123 -5.38 12.48 -7.05
C ARG A 123 -6.10 11.14 -7.00
N GLN A 124 -7.06 11.01 -6.10
CA GLN A 124 -8.05 9.94 -6.12
C GLN A 124 -9.40 10.47 -5.63
N GLY A 125 -10.39 10.53 -6.50
CA GLY A 125 -11.71 11.08 -6.19
C GLY A 125 -11.63 12.55 -5.76
N ASN A 126 -12.06 12.85 -4.53
CA ASN A 126 -12.01 14.20 -3.96
C ASN A 126 -10.64 14.56 -3.37
N ASP A 127 -9.77 13.60 -3.13
CA ASP A 127 -8.46 13.81 -2.54
C ASP A 127 -7.47 14.25 -3.63
N ILE A 128 -6.99 15.49 -3.57
CA ILE A 128 -6.10 16.11 -4.56
C ILE A 128 -4.72 16.30 -3.95
N GLY A 129 -3.69 15.78 -4.62
CA GLY A 129 -2.29 15.88 -4.22
C GLY A 129 -1.48 14.65 -4.62
N GLU A 130 -0.16 14.81 -4.74
CA GLU A 130 0.74 13.72 -5.13
C GLU A 130 0.77 12.57 -4.10
N GLN A 131 0.42 12.85 -2.84
CA GLN A 131 0.30 11.84 -1.79
C GLN A 131 -0.83 10.83 -2.07
N TYR A 132 -1.80 11.17 -2.88
CA TYR A 132 -2.94 10.31 -3.22
C TYR A 132 -2.79 9.57 -4.56
N ARG A 133 -1.59 9.62 -5.16
CA ARG A 133 -1.33 8.94 -6.44
C ARG A 133 -1.44 7.43 -6.32
N SER A 134 -1.80 6.81 -7.42
CA SER A 134 -1.75 5.36 -7.57
C SER A 134 -0.29 4.88 -7.67
N ALA A 135 0.08 3.90 -6.84
CA ALA A 135 1.45 3.40 -6.78
C ALA A 135 1.52 1.92 -6.35
N ILE A 136 2.47 1.18 -6.90
CA ILE A 136 2.85 -0.18 -6.49
C ILE A 136 4.36 -0.18 -6.28
N TYR A 137 4.81 -0.60 -5.10
CA TYR A 137 6.23 -0.75 -4.80
C TYR A 137 6.52 -2.19 -4.40
N CYS A 138 7.44 -2.79 -5.14
CA CYS A 138 7.78 -4.20 -5.07
C CYS A 138 9.13 -4.41 -4.37
N GLU A 139 9.31 -5.57 -3.76
CA GLU A 139 10.52 -5.97 -3.07
C GLU A 139 11.58 -6.53 -4.02
N ASN A 140 11.14 -7.27 -5.03
CA ASN A 140 11.99 -8.03 -5.94
C ASN A 140 11.57 -7.86 -7.41
N ASP A 141 12.36 -8.42 -8.33
CA ASP A 141 12.13 -8.29 -9.77
C ASP A 141 10.96 -9.14 -10.27
N GLU A 142 10.64 -10.24 -9.61
CA GLU A 142 9.52 -11.12 -9.95
C GLU A 142 8.19 -10.39 -9.69
N ASP A 143 8.03 -9.84 -8.49
CA ASP A 143 6.85 -9.06 -8.11
C ASP A 143 6.71 -7.79 -8.98
N LEU A 144 7.84 -7.14 -9.33
CA LEU A 144 7.86 -6.00 -10.24
C LEU A 144 7.32 -6.36 -11.62
N GLN A 145 7.77 -7.48 -12.18
CA GLN A 145 7.32 -7.98 -13.49
C GLN A 145 5.85 -8.36 -13.48
N GLU A 146 5.38 -9.00 -12.39
CA GLU A 146 3.97 -9.35 -12.23
C GLU A 146 3.10 -8.09 -12.13
N ALA A 147 3.51 -7.08 -11.36
CA ALA A 147 2.82 -5.81 -11.25
C ALA A 147 2.75 -5.06 -12.60
N GLN A 148 3.84 -5.06 -13.38
CA GLN A 148 3.86 -4.45 -14.72
C GLN A 148 2.93 -5.19 -15.68
N THR A 149 2.92 -6.51 -15.64
CA THR A 149 2.04 -7.35 -16.47
C THR A 149 0.58 -7.12 -16.11
N SER A 150 0.25 -7.05 -14.82
CA SER A 150 -1.11 -6.77 -14.35
C SER A 150 -1.59 -5.38 -14.80
N LYS A 151 -0.73 -4.36 -14.70
CA LYS A 151 -0.99 -3.00 -15.23
C LYS A 151 -1.33 -3.03 -16.72
N TYR A 152 -0.52 -3.72 -17.51
CA TYR A 152 -0.74 -3.84 -18.97
C TYR A 152 -2.08 -4.50 -19.28
N ASN A 153 -2.44 -5.58 -18.57
CA ASN A 153 -3.70 -6.27 -18.77
C ASN A 153 -4.90 -5.39 -18.38
N TYR A 154 -4.83 -4.74 -17.23
CA TYR A 154 -5.93 -3.89 -16.77
C TYR A 154 -6.08 -2.61 -17.63
N SER A 155 -4.98 -2.07 -18.18
CA SER A 155 -5.06 -0.92 -19.07
C SER A 155 -5.89 -1.21 -20.33
N LYS A 156 -5.85 -2.43 -20.86
CA LYS A 156 -6.71 -2.83 -21.99
C LYS A 156 -8.18 -2.80 -21.63
N VAL A 157 -8.54 -3.28 -20.44
CA VAL A 157 -9.92 -3.28 -19.95
C VAL A 157 -10.42 -1.85 -19.79
N LEU A 158 -9.61 -0.99 -19.14
CA LEU A 158 -9.97 0.40 -18.92
C LEU A 158 -10.11 1.19 -20.23
N ASN A 159 -9.17 1.05 -21.15
CA ASN A 159 -9.23 1.72 -22.46
C ASN A 159 -10.45 1.29 -23.27
N GLN A 160 -10.83 0.00 -23.25
CA GLN A 160 -12.06 -0.49 -23.89
C GLN A 160 -13.32 0.07 -23.23
N SER A 161 -13.24 0.43 -21.95
CA SER A 161 -14.33 1.04 -21.17
C SER A 161 -14.36 2.57 -21.24
N GLY A 162 -13.46 3.19 -22.02
CA GLY A 162 -13.42 4.63 -22.23
C GLY A 162 -12.63 5.43 -21.18
N PHE A 163 -11.87 4.75 -20.32
CA PHE A 163 -10.97 5.41 -19.36
C PHE A 163 -9.65 5.82 -20.03
N SER A 164 -8.96 6.80 -19.44
CA SER A 164 -7.62 7.22 -19.83
C SER A 164 -6.56 6.17 -19.45
N ASP A 165 -5.31 6.41 -19.85
CA ASP A 165 -4.20 5.54 -19.51
C ASP A 165 -3.94 5.49 -18.01
N ILE A 166 -3.52 4.31 -17.53
CA ILE A 166 -3.15 4.10 -16.13
C ILE A 166 -1.89 4.89 -15.79
N THR A 167 -2.01 5.75 -14.77
CA THR A 167 -0.93 6.60 -14.26
C THR A 167 -0.15 5.98 -13.10
N THR A 168 -0.51 4.76 -12.66
CA THR A 168 0.12 4.07 -11.54
C THR A 168 1.63 3.98 -11.70
N GLU A 169 2.36 4.49 -10.72
CA GLU A 169 3.79 4.34 -10.58
C GLU A 169 4.11 2.91 -10.10
N ILE A 170 5.03 2.22 -10.78
CA ILE A 170 5.50 0.89 -10.36
C ILE A 170 7.02 0.94 -10.23
N ARG A 171 7.53 0.73 -9.02
CA ARG A 171 8.97 0.84 -8.70
C ARG A 171 9.39 -0.24 -7.71
N LYS A 172 10.71 -0.41 -7.58
CA LYS A 172 11.36 -1.31 -6.61
C LYS A 172 12.30 -0.51 -5.70
N ASN A 173 12.53 -1.02 -4.50
CA ASN A 173 13.50 -0.48 -3.55
C ASN A 173 13.26 1.01 -3.21
N VAL A 174 12.03 1.35 -2.86
CA VAL A 174 11.69 2.72 -2.45
C VAL A 174 11.85 2.91 -0.94
N MET A 175 12.11 4.14 -0.51
CA MET A 175 12.02 4.48 0.91
C MET A 175 10.57 4.36 1.38
N CYS A 176 10.39 3.71 2.52
CA CYS A 176 9.10 3.53 3.18
C CYS A 176 9.24 3.86 4.67
N PHE A 177 8.29 4.62 5.19
CA PHE A 177 8.24 5.02 6.60
C PHE A 177 6.83 4.76 7.15
N PRO A 178 6.67 3.99 8.25
CA PRO A 178 5.38 3.82 8.88
C PRO A 178 4.73 5.16 9.22
N ALA A 179 3.43 5.28 8.97
CA ALA A 179 2.66 6.44 9.40
C ALA A 179 2.39 6.37 10.91
N GLU A 180 2.01 7.48 11.50
CA GLU A 180 1.76 7.63 12.93
C GLU A 180 0.67 6.65 13.42
N GLU A 181 0.73 6.29 14.72
CA GLU A 181 -0.17 5.28 15.30
C GLU A 181 -1.65 5.58 15.08
N TYR A 182 -2.05 6.84 15.10
CA TYR A 182 -3.45 7.21 14.92
C TYR A 182 -3.98 6.94 13.52
N HIS A 183 -3.10 6.78 12.52
CA HIS A 183 -3.47 6.38 11.16
C HIS A 183 -3.65 4.88 11.01
N GLN A 184 -2.96 4.07 11.82
CA GLN A 184 -3.00 2.61 11.71
C GLN A 184 -4.42 2.07 11.96
N GLN A 185 -4.96 1.34 10.99
CA GLN A 185 -6.33 0.80 11.00
C GLN A 185 -7.38 1.87 11.40
N TYR A 186 -7.22 3.08 10.87
CA TYR A 186 -8.04 4.24 11.24
C TYR A 186 -9.55 3.94 11.16
N LEU A 187 -10.03 3.32 10.07
CA LEU A 187 -11.46 3.04 9.87
C LEU A 187 -12.00 1.88 10.73
N ALA A 188 -11.13 1.12 11.40
CA ALA A 188 -11.55 0.18 12.43
C ALA A 188 -11.71 0.88 13.79
N LYS A 189 -10.85 1.87 14.08
CA LYS A 189 -10.93 2.72 15.28
C LYS A 189 -12.06 3.77 15.15
N ASN A 190 -12.35 4.23 13.91
CA ASN A 190 -13.31 5.28 13.58
C ASN A 190 -14.27 4.80 12.46
N PRO A 191 -15.29 3.99 12.76
CA PRO A 191 -16.16 3.35 11.75
C PRO A 191 -16.89 4.34 10.82
N ASN A 192 -17.16 5.55 11.30
CA ASN A 192 -17.81 6.63 10.56
C ASN A 192 -16.81 7.60 9.92
N GLY A 193 -15.52 7.29 9.94
CA GLY A 193 -14.46 8.10 9.34
C GLY A 193 -14.57 8.19 7.81
N TYR A 194 -13.92 9.21 7.25
CA TYR A 194 -13.88 9.44 5.81
C TYR A 194 -13.30 8.22 5.05
N CYS A 195 -13.95 7.84 3.97
CA CYS A 195 -13.48 6.82 3.04
C CYS A 195 -13.80 7.24 1.61
N GLY A 196 -12.78 7.70 0.89
CA GLY A 196 -12.87 8.13 -0.51
C GLY A 196 -12.67 7.00 -1.53
N ILE A 197 -12.48 5.75 -1.08
CA ILE A 197 -12.17 4.65 -2.01
C ILE A 197 -13.35 4.29 -2.90
N LYS A 198 -13.11 4.32 -4.21
CA LYS A 198 -14.11 3.99 -5.23
C LYS A 198 -13.42 3.55 -6.52
N GLY A 199 -13.69 2.34 -6.95
CA GLY A 199 -13.20 1.78 -8.20
C GLY A 199 -13.92 2.31 -9.44
N THR A 200 -13.37 1.96 -10.60
CA THR A 200 -13.94 2.27 -11.93
C THR A 200 -15.18 1.46 -12.27
N GLY A 201 -15.40 0.35 -11.57
CA GLY A 201 -16.44 -0.64 -11.89
C GLY A 201 -16.02 -1.66 -12.96
N CYS A 202 -14.82 -1.54 -13.51
CA CYS A 202 -14.25 -2.52 -14.44
C CYS A 202 -13.62 -3.68 -13.67
N ALA A 203 -13.93 -4.91 -14.10
CA ALA A 203 -13.33 -6.10 -13.50
C ALA A 203 -11.92 -6.33 -14.04
N PHE A 204 -10.99 -6.72 -13.18
CA PHE A 204 -9.67 -7.20 -13.57
C PHE A 204 -9.77 -8.64 -14.10
N ILE A 205 -9.15 -8.91 -15.26
CA ILE A 205 -9.23 -10.19 -15.99
C ILE A 205 -7.85 -10.85 -16.00
#